data_60d0d6d9b9d02164f8260701bdecdb0e
#
_entry.id   60d0d6d9b9d02164f8260701bdecdb0e
#
_cell.length_a   1.000
_cell.length_b   1.000
_cell.length_c   1.000
_cell.angle_alpha   90.00
_cell.angle_beta   90.00
_cell.angle_gamma   90.00
#
_symmetry.space_group_name_H-M   'P 1'
#
loop_
_entity.id
_entity.type
_entity.pdbx_description
1 polymer ?
#
loop_
_entity_poly.entity_id
_entity_poly.type
_entity_poly.pdbx_seq_one_letter_code
_entity_poly.pdbx_strand_id
1 'polypeptide(L)'
;RRPMCMRDSDGTAKQEAIGRMGEVSVRIKTLGEQLRSVVDELHDIQSRVPMPADPEVPVGKDDGENVELKVVGAPTEFDFEPKDHVELGLALGIVDFARASKLAGSQTYILKGAGAILELAVLRFALDQVVGRGFTPMIVPTMVKYEPLYGTAYFPGGEDQTYEIPQDNLYLTGTSEVPVTAFHSGELLEESQLPIRYAGWSTCYRREAGAAGKDTKGLYRIHQFNKVE
;
A
#
# COMPACT_ATOMS: atom_id res chain seq x y z
N ARG A 1 -23.46 28.93 -34.34
CA ARG A 1 -24.07 28.90 -35.69
C ARG A 1 -25.10 27.77 -35.67
N ARG A 2 -26.39 28.07 -35.78
CA ARG A 2 -27.45 27.07 -35.92
C ARG A 2 -27.27 26.35 -37.26
N PRO A 3 -27.42 25.02 -37.35
CA PRO A 3 -27.42 24.34 -38.64
C PRO A 3 -28.68 24.76 -39.43
N MET A 4 -28.44 25.44 -40.52
CA MET A 4 -29.43 26.04 -41.41
C MET A 4 -29.88 25.06 -42.50
N CYS A 5 -29.96 23.75 -42.21
CA CYS A 5 -30.13 22.74 -43.26
C CYS A 5 -31.37 21.87 -43.22
N MET A 6 -32.29 22.05 -42.27
CA MET A 6 -33.42 21.10 -42.15
C MET A 6 -34.81 21.67 -42.56
N ARG A 7 -34.93 22.94 -42.98
CA ARG A 7 -36.26 23.51 -43.30
C ARG A 7 -36.65 23.46 -44.79
N ASP A 8 -35.68 23.28 -45.70
CA ASP A 8 -35.93 23.36 -47.16
C ASP A 8 -35.57 22.10 -47.94
N SER A 9 -35.36 20.96 -47.30
CA SER A 9 -35.07 19.69 -47.98
C SER A 9 -36.37 18.95 -48.27
N ASP A 10 -36.50 18.46 -49.52
CA ASP A 10 -37.56 17.55 -49.97
C ASP A 10 -37.78 16.42 -48.97
N GLY A 11 -39.01 15.96 -48.76
CA GLY A 11 -39.37 14.99 -47.70
C GLY A 11 -38.53 13.72 -47.71
N THR A 12 -38.05 13.28 -48.87
CA THR A 12 -37.14 12.14 -49.08
C THR A 12 -35.75 12.41 -48.51
N ALA A 13 -35.16 13.56 -48.79
CA ALA A 13 -33.84 13.92 -48.29
C ALA A 13 -33.81 14.07 -46.77
N LYS A 14 -34.89 14.55 -46.17
CA LYS A 14 -35.07 14.62 -44.72
C LYS A 14 -35.15 13.24 -44.06
N GLN A 15 -35.84 12.30 -44.70
CA GLN A 15 -36.02 10.94 -44.21
C GLN A 15 -34.71 10.15 -44.28
N GLU A 16 -33.96 10.33 -45.36
CA GLU A 16 -32.57 9.76 -45.49
C GLU A 16 -31.60 10.36 -44.45
N ALA A 17 -31.68 11.66 -44.19
CA ALA A 17 -30.86 12.30 -43.17
C ALA A 17 -31.18 11.77 -41.76
N ILE A 18 -32.45 11.55 -41.43
CA ILE A 18 -32.88 10.94 -40.16
C ILE A 18 -32.39 9.50 -40.06
N GLY A 19 -32.49 8.72 -41.14
CA GLY A 19 -31.95 7.34 -41.18
C GLY A 19 -30.45 7.29 -40.90
N ARG A 20 -29.66 8.13 -41.60
CA ARG A 20 -28.23 8.25 -41.38
C ARG A 20 -27.87 8.69 -39.95
N MET A 21 -28.62 9.65 -39.38
CA MET A 21 -28.40 10.06 -37.98
C MET A 21 -28.72 8.94 -37.01
N GLY A 22 -29.74 8.11 -37.30
CA GLY A 22 -30.02 6.88 -36.52
C GLY A 22 -28.84 5.89 -36.55
N GLU A 23 -28.33 5.58 -37.72
CA GLU A 23 -27.20 4.69 -37.91
C GLU A 23 -25.94 5.23 -37.21
N VAL A 24 -25.67 6.53 -37.37
CA VAL A 24 -24.53 7.19 -36.68
C VAL A 24 -24.68 7.11 -35.16
N SER A 25 -25.87 7.37 -34.62
CA SER A 25 -26.15 7.26 -33.19
C SER A 25 -25.90 5.84 -32.64
N VAL A 26 -26.40 4.83 -33.36
CA VAL A 26 -26.16 3.41 -33.00
C VAL A 26 -24.64 3.13 -33.02
N ARG A 27 -23.96 3.55 -34.08
CA ARG A 27 -22.50 3.33 -34.21
C ARG A 27 -21.71 4.03 -33.11
N ILE A 28 -22.07 5.27 -32.75
CA ILE A 28 -21.45 6.01 -31.63
C ILE A 28 -21.63 5.25 -30.32
N LYS A 29 -22.85 4.74 -30.06
CA LYS A 29 -23.13 3.96 -28.86
C LYS A 29 -22.28 2.68 -28.81
N THR A 30 -22.25 1.90 -29.89
CA THR A 30 -21.46 0.68 -29.98
C THR A 30 -19.96 0.94 -29.83
N LEU A 31 -19.43 1.96 -30.52
CA LEU A 31 -18.02 2.36 -30.39
C LEU A 31 -17.71 2.86 -28.98
N GLY A 32 -18.61 3.57 -28.31
CA GLY A 32 -18.45 4.00 -26.94
C GLY A 32 -18.42 2.85 -25.93
N GLU A 33 -19.19 1.79 -26.18
CA GLU A 33 -19.16 0.56 -25.38
C GLU A 33 -17.83 -0.20 -25.58
N GLN A 34 -17.42 -0.35 -26.84
CA GLN A 34 -16.12 -0.98 -27.18
C GLN A 34 -14.93 -0.19 -26.58
N LEU A 35 -14.96 1.13 -26.71
CA LEU A 35 -13.90 1.98 -26.16
C LEU A 35 -13.78 1.81 -24.63
N ARG A 36 -14.90 1.79 -23.90
CA ARG A 36 -14.88 1.55 -22.45
C ARG A 36 -14.24 0.21 -22.11
N SER A 37 -14.67 -0.86 -22.78
CA SER A 37 -14.10 -2.20 -22.58
C SER A 37 -12.59 -2.24 -22.82
N VAL A 38 -12.11 -1.61 -23.90
CA VAL A 38 -10.67 -1.55 -24.23
C VAL A 38 -9.90 -0.69 -23.23
N VAL A 39 -10.49 0.41 -22.77
CA VAL A 39 -9.85 1.27 -21.74
C VAL A 39 -9.75 0.54 -20.41
N ASP A 40 -10.79 -0.19 -20.00
CA ASP A 40 -10.77 -0.97 -18.76
C ASP A 40 -9.70 -2.09 -18.83
N GLU A 41 -9.62 -2.80 -19.96
CA GLU A 41 -8.60 -3.83 -20.21
C GLU A 41 -7.18 -3.23 -20.21
N LEU A 42 -6.99 -2.10 -20.90
CA LEU A 42 -5.71 -1.39 -20.93
C LEU A 42 -5.28 -0.98 -19.52
N HIS A 43 -6.21 -0.47 -18.72
CA HIS A 43 -5.95 -0.05 -17.36
C HIS A 43 -5.54 -1.22 -16.47
N ASP A 44 -6.23 -2.37 -16.57
CA ASP A 44 -5.84 -3.58 -15.84
C ASP A 44 -4.44 -4.07 -16.23
N ILE A 45 -4.14 -4.12 -17.52
CA ILE A 45 -2.81 -4.53 -18.00
C ILE A 45 -1.73 -3.56 -17.52
N GLN A 46 -1.94 -2.25 -17.67
CA GLN A 46 -0.97 -1.23 -17.25
C GLN A 46 -0.67 -1.28 -15.75
N SER A 47 -1.68 -1.55 -14.92
CA SER A 47 -1.52 -1.66 -13.47
C SER A 47 -0.63 -2.83 -13.03
N ARG A 48 -0.42 -3.81 -13.91
CA ARG A 48 0.39 -5.02 -13.67
C ARG A 48 1.79 -4.95 -14.29
N VAL A 49 2.10 -3.89 -15.05
CA VAL A 49 3.43 -3.72 -15.66
C VAL A 49 4.43 -3.34 -14.57
N PRO A 50 5.47 -4.15 -14.34
CA PRO A 50 6.50 -3.83 -13.35
C PRO A 50 7.24 -2.54 -13.71
N MET A 51 7.65 -1.79 -12.70
CA MET A 51 8.60 -0.69 -12.90
C MET A 51 9.93 -1.24 -13.39
N PRO A 52 10.58 -0.59 -14.39
CA PRO A 52 11.93 -0.96 -14.79
C PRO A 52 12.89 -0.85 -13.61
N ALA A 53 13.75 -1.84 -13.44
CA ALA A 53 14.83 -1.75 -12.46
C ALA A 53 15.81 -0.64 -12.88
N ASP A 54 16.46 -0.01 -11.91
CA ASP A 54 17.55 0.91 -12.16
C ASP A 54 18.68 0.19 -12.91
N PRO A 55 19.34 0.83 -13.90
CA PRO A 55 20.44 0.21 -14.66
C PRO A 55 21.61 -0.31 -13.81
N GLU A 56 21.78 0.22 -12.60
CA GLU A 56 22.81 -0.23 -11.66
C GLU A 56 22.42 -1.50 -10.89
N VAL A 57 21.16 -1.92 -10.95
CA VAL A 57 20.69 -3.13 -10.26
C VAL A 57 21.19 -4.37 -11.01
N PRO A 58 21.97 -5.26 -10.38
CA PRO A 58 22.44 -6.48 -11.01
C PRO A 58 21.28 -7.41 -11.36
N VAL A 59 21.38 -8.07 -12.50
CA VAL A 59 20.43 -9.11 -12.91
C VAL A 59 20.77 -10.39 -12.15
N GLY A 60 19.83 -10.89 -11.36
CA GLY A 60 19.97 -12.12 -10.58
C GLY A 60 18.70 -12.96 -10.60
N LYS A 61 18.79 -14.23 -10.19
CA LYS A 61 17.67 -15.15 -10.12
C LYS A 61 16.83 -14.95 -8.85
N ASP A 62 17.49 -14.63 -7.75
CA ASP A 62 16.89 -14.45 -6.43
C ASP A 62 17.81 -13.56 -5.55
N ASP A 63 17.41 -13.35 -4.31
CA ASP A 63 18.10 -12.54 -3.31
C ASP A 63 19.48 -13.09 -2.91
N GLY A 64 19.76 -14.36 -3.18
CA GLY A 64 21.09 -14.95 -2.98
C GLY A 64 22.17 -14.39 -3.91
N GLU A 65 21.75 -13.77 -5.03
CA GLU A 65 22.65 -13.12 -6.00
C GLU A 65 22.77 -11.60 -5.76
N ASN A 66 22.23 -11.07 -4.66
CA ASN A 66 22.38 -9.66 -4.30
C ASN A 66 23.85 -9.30 -4.07
N VAL A 67 24.26 -8.13 -4.57
CA VAL A 67 25.63 -7.62 -4.40
C VAL A 67 25.68 -6.68 -3.20
N GLU A 68 26.55 -7.00 -2.24
CA GLU A 68 26.79 -6.12 -1.09
C GLU A 68 27.50 -4.85 -1.55
N LEU A 69 26.86 -3.68 -1.40
CA LEU A 69 27.44 -2.41 -1.81
C LEU A 69 28.29 -1.78 -0.71
N LYS A 70 27.96 -1.98 0.56
CA LYS A 70 28.63 -1.33 1.69
C LYS A 70 28.36 -2.05 3.01
N VAL A 71 29.39 -2.25 3.80
CA VAL A 71 29.30 -2.66 5.19
C VAL A 71 29.67 -1.49 6.09
N VAL A 72 28.90 -1.25 7.15
CA VAL A 72 29.18 -0.21 8.14
C VAL A 72 29.17 -0.83 9.53
N GLY A 73 30.31 -0.74 10.22
CA GLY A 73 30.53 -1.36 11.53
C GLY A 73 30.92 -2.82 11.44
N ALA A 74 30.96 -3.47 12.58
CA ALA A 74 31.17 -4.90 12.70
C ALA A 74 30.19 -5.49 13.72
N PRO A 75 29.72 -6.74 13.53
CA PRO A 75 28.94 -7.43 14.56
C PRO A 75 29.69 -7.48 15.88
N THR A 76 28.95 -7.31 16.99
CA THR A 76 29.53 -7.48 18.32
C THR A 76 29.85 -8.95 18.54
N GLU A 77 31.12 -9.24 18.88
CA GLU A 77 31.52 -10.55 19.31
C GLU A 77 31.22 -10.73 20.80
N PHE A 78 30.50 -11.80 21.15
CA PHE A 78 30.17 -12.13 22.53
C PHE A 78 31.04 -13.28 22.99
N ASP A 79 31.50 -13.24 24.23
CA ASP A 79 32.22 -14.32 24.92
C ASP A 79 31.27 -15.35 25.56
N PHE A 80 29.98 -15.25 25.28
CA PHE A 80 28.91 -16.14 25.73
C PHE A 80 27.93 -16.42 24.61
N GLU A 81 27.14 -17.48 24.74
CA GLU A 81 26.05 -17.79 23.81
C GLU A 81 24.86 -16.80 23.99
N PRO A 82 24.59 -15.89 23.03
CA PRO A 82 23.53 -14.91 23.18
C PRO A 82 22.16 -15.57 23.04
N LYS A 83 21.26 -15.24 23.98
CA LYS A 83 19.86 -15.64 23.91
C LYS A 83 19.12 -14.84 22.86
N ASP A 84 18.18 -15.49 22.17
CA ASP A 84 17.30 -14.81 21.24
C ASP A 84 16.22 -13.93 21.94
N HIS A 85 15.52 -13.15 21.15
CA HIS A 85 14.50 -12.22 21.66
C HIS A 85 13.31 -12.90 22.34
N VAL A 86 12.98 -14.14 21.95
CA VAL A 86 11.90 -14.93 22.59
C VAL A 86 12.36 -15.37 23.97
N GLU A 87 13.54 -15.93 24.07
CA GLU A 87 14.10 -16.40 25.35
C GLU A 87 14.28 -15.24 26.32
N LEU A 88 14.82 -14.12 25.86
CA LEU A 88 14.97 -12.90 26.66
C LEU A 88 13.61 -12.34 27.11
N GLY A 89 12.66 -12.20 26.19
CA GLY A 89 11.34 -11.64 26.45
C GLY A 89 10.54 -12.48 27.45
N LEU A 90 10.62 -13.80 27.34
CA LEU A 90 9.97 -14.72 28.28
C LEU A 90 10.66 -14.72 29.66
N ALA A 91 11.99 -14.77 29.71
CA ALA A 91 12.75 -14.76 30.96
C ALA A 91 12.54 -13.46 31.76
N LEU A 92 12.46 -12.32 31.07
CA LEU A 92 12.17 -11.02 31.67
C LEU A 92 10.68 -10.79 31.93
N GLY A 93 9.80 -11.68 31.47
CA GLY A 93 8.37 -11.58 31.65
C GLY A 93 7.72 -10.39 30.92
N ILE A 94 8.37 -9.85 29.89
CA ILE A 94 7.93 -8.67 29.13
C ILE A 94 7.14 -8.99 27.87
N VAL A 95 7.08 -10.26 27.46
CA VAL A 95 6.28 -10.75 26.32
C VAL A 95 5.45 -11.97 26.74
N ASP A 96 4.28 -12.15 26.11
CA ASP A 96 3.39 -13.29 26.33
C ASP A 96 2.80 -13.78 25.01
N PHE A 97 3.40 -14.79 24.43
CA PHE A 97 2.94 -15.40 23.18
C PHE A 97 1.77 -16.37 23.41
N ALA A 98 1.77 -17.09 24.56
CA ALA A 98 0.77 -18.11 24.83
C ALA A 98 -0.64 -17.48 24.98
N ARG A 99 -0.73 -16.38 25.72
CA ARG A 99 -1.99 -15.66 25.88
C ARG A 99 -2.39 -14.92 24.61
N ALA A 100 -1.42 -14.37 23.85
CA ALA A 100 -1.68 -13.76 22.56
C ALA A 100 -2.30 -14.76 21.59
N SER A 101 -1.71 -15.95 21.44
CA SER A 101 -2.24 -17.01 20.58
C SER A 101 -3.63 -17.48 20.99
N LYS A 102 -3.94 -17.49 22.28
CA LYS A 102 -5.28 -17.80 22.77
C LYS A 102 -6.32 -16.76 22.34
N LEU A 103 -5.91 -15.48 22.22
CA LEU A 103 -6.81 -14.38 21.85
C LEU A 103 -6.98 -14.23 20.34
N ALA A 104 -5.90 -14.38 19.58
CA ALA A 104 -5.88 -13.98 18.17
C ALA A 104 -5.14 -14.96 17.24
N GLY A 105 -4.74 -16.13 17.71
CA GLY A 105 -4.06 -17.13 16.89
C GLY A 105 -2.53 -16.96 16.86
N SER A 106 -1.90 -17.65 15.90
CA SER A 106 -0.45 -17.59 15.67
C SER A 106 0.03 -16.21 15.21
N GLN A 107 1.33 -15.98 15.24
CA GLN A 107 1.96 -14.73 14.78
C GLN A 107 1.41 -13.46 15.48
N THR A 108 1.03 -13.63 16.74
CA THR A 108 0.56 -12.55 17.62
C THR A 108 1.36 -12.52 18.92
N TYR A 109 1.40 -11.39 19.55
CA TYR A 109 2.15 -11.17 20.77
C TYR A 109 1.43 -10.22 21.72
N ILE A 110 1.77 -10.28 22.99
CA ILE A 110 1.41 -9.27 23.99
C ILE A 110 2.71 -8.78 24.62
N LEU A 111 3.00 -7.51 24.49
CA LEU A 111 4.02 -6.84 25.31
C LEU A 111 3.38 -6.38 26.62
N LYS A 112 4.11 -6.50 27.73
CA LYS A 112 3.62 -6.10 29.03
C LYS A 112 4.72 -5.45 29.88
N GLY A 113 4.33 -4.56 30.79
CA GLY A 113 5.27 -3.88 31.67
C GLY A 113 6.36 -3.15 30.88
N ALA A 114 7.63 -3.41 31.19
CA ALA A 114 8.77 -2.77 30.55
C ALA A 114 8.82 -3.01 29.03
N GLY A 115 8.34 -4.15 28.53
CA GLY A 115 8.29 -4.42 27.08
C GLY A 115 7.37 -3.48 26.33
N ALA A 116 6.18 -3.20 26.88
CA ALA A 116 5.26 -2.24 26.27
C ALA A 116 5.82 -0.80 26.31
N ILE A 117 6.45 -0.43 27.42
CA ILE A 117 7.11 0.89 27.54
C ILE A 117 8.28 1.00 26.57
N LEU A 118 9.06 -0.07 26.35
CA LEU A 118 10.16 -0.08 25.40
C LEU A 118 9.67 0.11 23.96
N GLU A 119 8.60 -0.55 23.54
CA GLU A 119 7.99 -0.33 22.21
C GLU A 119 7.61 1.13 22.02
N LEU A 120 6.87 1.71 22.97
CA LEU A 120 6.47 3.12 22.90
C LEU A 120 7.67 4.06 22.87
N ALA A 121 8.72 3.74 23.63
CA ALA A 121 9.95 4.55 23.64
C ALA A 121 10.69 4.50 22.30
N VAL A 122 10.77 3.34 21.65
CA VAL A 122 11.40 3.19 20.32
C VAL A 122 10.61 3.95 19.25
N LEU A 123 9.29 3.81 19.25
CA LEU A 123 8.41 4.55 18.31
C LEU A 123 8.53 6.06 18.52
N ARG A 124 8.54 6.52 19.78
CA ARG A 124 8.71 7.92 20.11
C ARG A 124 10.09 8.43 19.67
N PHE A 125 11.14 7.68 19.94
CA PHE A 125 12.50 8.02 19.50
C PHE A 125 12.58 8.17 17.98
N ALA A 126 12.02 7.22 17.21
CA ALA A 126 11.97 7.30 15.76
C ALA A 126 11.23 8.55 15.27
N LEU A 127 10.06 8.82 15.86
CA LEU A 127 9.27 10.01 15.52
C LEU A 127 10.02 11.31 15.82
N ASP A 128 10.65 11.43 16.99
CA ASP A 128 11.43 12.62 17.37
C ASP A 128 12.61 12.85 16.43
N GLN A 129 13.27 11.78 15.93
CA GLN A 129 14.36 11.88 14.95
C GLN A 129 13.91 12.50 13.63
N VAL A 130 12.74 12.08 13.11
CA VAL A 130 12.24 12.60 11.83
C VAL A 130 11.63 13.98 11.98
N VAL A 131 10.94 14.27 13.09
CA VAL A 131 10.45 15.61 13.41
C VAL A 131 11.61 16.61 13.53
N GLY A 132 12.71 16.21 14.18
CA GLY A 132 13.93 17.02 14.26
C GLY A 132 14.58 17.33 12.91
N ARG A 133 14.23 16.57 11.86
CA ARG A 133 14.65 16.80 10.46
C ARG A 133 13.62 17.57 9.63
N GLY A 134 12.59 18.12 10.26
CA GLY A 134 11.57 18.95 9.63
C GLY A 134 10.41 18.18 8.99
N PHE A 135 10.19 16.91 9.36
CA PHE A 135 8.99 16.18 8.96
C PHE A 135 7.82 16.55 9.87
N THR A 136 6.64 16.70 9.26
CA THR A 136 5.38 16.90 9.99
C THR A 136 4.84 15.54 10.42
N PRO A 137 4.68 15.29 11.74
CA PRO A 137 4.14 14.02 12.21
C PRO A 137 2.64 13.91 11.91
N MET A 138 2.20 12.73 11.50
CA MET A 138 0.81 12.42 11.19
C MET A 138 0.36 11.14 11.90
N ILE A 139 -0.83 11.17 12.47
CA ILE A 139 -1.59 9.98 12.85
C ILE A 139 -2.67 9.81 11.80
N VAL A 140 -2.63 8.70 11.08
CA VAL A 140 -3.45 8.45 9.90
C VAL A 140 -4.45 7.33 10.12
N PRO A 141 -5.56 7.30 9.36
CA PRO A 141 -6.47 6.16 9.36
C PRO A 141 -5.74 4.88 8.93
N THR A 142 -6.01 3.78 9.63
CA THR A 142 -5.50 2.44 9.27
C THR A 142 -6.52 1.60 8.52
N MET A 143 -7.76 2.07 8.44
CA MET A 143 -8.81 1.56 7.57
C MET A 143 -8.96 2.51 6.39
N VAL A 144 -8.69 2.01 5.18
CA VAL A 144 -8.69 2.81 3.95
C VAL A 144 -9.60 2.18 2.90
N LYS A 145 -10.01 2.99 1.93
CA LYS A 145 -10.72 2.52 0.74
C LYS A 145 -9.76 1.84 -0.25
N TYR A 146 -10.33 1.30 -1.32
CA TYR A 146 -9.57 0.68 -2.41
C TYR A 146 -8.62 1.65 -3.13
N GLU A 147 -9.10 2.88 -3.41
CA GLU A 147 -8.37 3.85 -4.23
C GLU A 147 -6.98 4.23 -3.67
N PRO A 148 -6.79 4.48 -2.36
CA PRO A 148 -5.46 4.68 -1.79
C PRO A 148 -4.52 3.50 -1.99
N LEU A 149 -5.01 2.26 -1.85
CA LEU A 149 -4.21 1.04 -2.06
C LEU A 149 -3.80 0.89 -3.52
N TYR A 150 -4.72 1.17 -4.44
CA TYR A 150 -4.44 1.17 -5.87
C TYR A 150 -3.43 2.27 -6.25
N GLY A 151 -3.62 3.49 -5.76
CA GLY A 151 -2.76 4.63 -6.07
C GLY A 151 -1.32 4.51 -5.53
N THR A 152 -1.10 3.64 -4.56
CA THR A 152 0.22 3.34 -3.97
C THR A 152 0.80 2.01 -4.44
N ALA A 153 0.23 1.41 -5.48
CA ALA A 153 0.61 0.12 -6.06
C ALA A 153 0.59 -1.07 -5.07
N TYR A 154 -0.22 -0.95 -4.00
CA TYR A 154 -0.50 -2.09 -3.13
C TYR A 154 -1.44 -3.08 -3.82
N PHE A 155 -2.36 -2.55 -4.61
CA PHE A 155 -3.24 -3.30 -5.51
C PHE A 155 -2.98 -2.89 -6.97
N PRO A 156 -3.09 -3.83 -7.90
CA PRO A 156 -3.29 -5.27 -7.74
C PRO A 156 -2.03 -5.98 -7.24
N GLY A 157 -2.22 -7.16 -6.64
CA GLY A 157 -1.15 -8.08 -6.23
C GLY A 157 -0.87 -8.16 -4.74
N GLY A 158 -1.40 -7.24 -3.92
CA GLY A 158 -1.30 -7.23 -2.46
C GLY A 158 -2.54 -7.74 -1.72
N GLU A 159 -3.56 -8.20 -2.44
CA GLU A 159 -4.86 -8.59 -1.88
C GLU A 159 -4.72 -9.72 -0.87
N ASP A 160 -3.91 -10.73 -1.16
CA ASP A 160 -3.68 -11.88 -0.28
C ASP A 160 -3.00 -11.49 1.04
N GLN A 161 -2.26 -10.38 1.06
CA GLN A 161 -1.57 -9.86 2.24
C GLN A 161 -2.43 -8.86 3.04
N THR A 162 -3.57 -8.44 2.51
CA THR A 162 -4.39 -7.38 3.06
C THR A 162 -5.64 -7.93 3.75
N TYR A 163 -5.95 -7.43 4.95
CA TYR A 163 -7.21 -7.71 5.62
C TYR A 163 -8.31 -6.83 5.02
N GLU A 164 -9.35 -7.47 4.50
CA GLU A 164 -10.55 -6.81 3.98
C GLU A 164 -11.65 -6.76 5.03
N ILE A 165 -12.43 -5.67 5.03
CA ILE A 165 -13.65 -5.47 5.82
C ILE A 165 -14.80 -5.32 4.82
N PRO A 166 -15.40 -6.43 4.33
CA PRO A 166 -16.34 -6.40 3.21
C PRO A 166 -17.62 -5.58 3.50
N GLN A 167 -18.08 -5.57 4.76
CA GLN A 167 -19.29 -4.87 5.16
C GLN A 167 -19.22 -3.36 4.93
N ASP A 168 -18.01 -2.79 5.07
CA ASP A 168 -17.77 -1.36 4.97
C ASP A 168 -17.02 -0.97 3.68
N ASN A 169 -16.64 -1.96 2.87
CA ASN A 169 -15.78 -1.79 1.70
C ASN A 169 -14.48 -1.07 2.05
N LEU A 170 -13.83 -1.53 3.13
CA LEU A 170 -12.58 -1.00 3.66
C LEU A 170 -11.53 -2.10 3.78
N TYR A 171 -10.28 -1.68 3.91
CA TYR A 171 -9.11 -2.54 4.05
C TYR A 171 -8.22 -2.03 5.18
N LEU A 172 -7.61 -2.95 5.93
CA LEU A 172 -6.60 -2.58 6.92
C LEU A 172 -5.25 -2.40 6.22
N THR A 173 -4.61 -1.26 6.43
CA THR A 173 -3.33 -0.97 5.77
C THR A 173 -2.17 -1.73 6.40
N GLY A 174 -1.22 -2.17 5.57
CA GLY A 174 0.04 -2.77 6.00
C GLY A 174 1.16 -1.76 6.28
N THR A 175 0.90 -0.46 6.07
CA THR A 175 1.85 0.65 6.25
C THR A 175 1.13 1.99 6.23
N SER A 176 1.65 2.99 6.96
CA SER A 176 1.16 4.38 6.89
C SER A 176 1.47 5.07 5.56
N GLU A 177 2.38 4.52 4.77
CA GLU A 177 2.70 5.01 3.43
C GLU A 177 1.44 5.18 2.57
N VAL A 178 0.51 4.22 2.62
CA VAL A 178 -0.73 4.27 1.86
C VAL A 178 -1.55 5.53 2.14
N PRO A 179 -2.01 5.80 3.38
CA PRO A 179 -2.79 7.00 3.65
C PRO A 179 -1.96 8.30 3.58
N VAL A 180 -0.67 8.27 3.88
CA VAL A 180 0.20 9.46 3.79
C VAL A 180 0.42 9.86 2.34
N THR A 181 0.73 8.92 1.45
CA THR A 181 0.92 9.19 0.01
C THR A 181 -0.40 9.63 -0.64
N ALA A 182 -1.53 9.02 -0.25
CA ALA A 182 -2.83 9.39 -0.77
C ALA A 182 -3.41 10.69 -0.16
N PHE A 183 -2.75 11.29 0.83
CA PHE A 183 -3.27 12.44 1.57
C PHE A 183 -3.66 13.62 0.66
N HIS A 184 -2.84 13.92 -0.33
CA HIS A 184 -3.09 14.97 -1.32
C HIS A 184 -3.72 14.46 -2.63
N SER A 185 -4.34 13.28 -2.60
CA SER A 185 -4.95 12.69 -3.79
C SER A 185 -6.05 13.60 -4.34
N GLY A 186 -5.95 13.94 -5.64
CA GLY A 186 -6.90 14.83 -6.31
C GLY A 186 -6.71 16.33 -6.02
N GLU A 187 -5.67 16.72 -5.29
CA GLU A 187 -5.32 18.12 -5.04
C GLU A 187 -4.28 18.62 -6.04
N LEU A 188 -4.35 19.91 -6.36
CA LEU A 188 -3.32 20.64 -7.09
C LEU A 188 -2.45 21.39 -6.07
N LEU A 189 -1.18 21.02 -5.98
CA LEU A 189 -0.24 21.64 -5.05
C LEU A 189 0.52 22.78 -5.73
N GLU A 190 0.70 23.88 -5.00
CA GLU A 190 1.53 24.99 -5.44
C GLU A 190 3.01 24.65 -5.28
N GLU A 191 3.86 25.06 -6.22
CA GLU A 191 5.31 24.82 -6.19
C GLU A 191 5.96 25.33 -4.90
N SER A 192 5.46 26.45 -4.36
CA SER A 192 5.94 27.05 -3.11
C SER A 192 5.71 26.21 -1.86
N GLN A 193 4.84 25.19 -1.92
CA GLN A 193 4.57 24.24 -0.84
C GLN A 193 5.58 23.09 -0.81
N LEU A 194 6.38 22.93 -1.86
CA LEU A 194 7.31 21.81 -2.02
C LEU A 194 8.72 22.18 -1.51
N PRO A 195 9.47 21.24 -0.93
CA PRO A 195 9.08 19.86 -0.66
C PRO A 195 8.19 19.72 0.57
N ILE A 196 7.16 18.88 0.50
CA ILE A 196 6.34 18.49 1.64
C ILE A 196 6.93 17.23 2.27
N ARG A 197 7.06 17.22 3.61
CA ARG A 197 7.65 16.11 4.36
C ARG A 197 6.70 15.68 5.46
N TYR A 198 6.23 14.44 5.40
CA TYR A 198 5.37 13.84 6.40
C TYR A 198 6.03 12.62 7.04
N ALA A 199 5.70 12.37 8.30
CA ALA A 199 6.06 11.15 9.00
C ALA A 199 4.79 10.53 9.61
N GLY A 200 4.36 9.40 9.08
CA GLY A 200 3.19 8.68 9.56
C GLY A 200 3.53 7.79 10.76
N TRP A 201 2.70 7.83 11.79
CA TRP A 201 2.69 6.82 12.85
C TRP A 201 1.37 6.07 12.81
N SER A 202 1.43 4.76 12.63
CA SER A 202 0.23 3.92 12.60
C SER A 202 0.48 2.51 13.10
N THR A 203 -0.60 1.86 13.51
CA THR A 203 -0.66 0.39 13.57
C THR A 203 -0.80 -0.14 12.14
N CYS A 204 -0.07 -1.18 11.82
CA CYS A 204 -0.04 -1.83 10.52
C CYS A 204 -0.52 -3.28 10.64
N TYR A 205 -1.16 -3.79 9.60
CA TYR A 205 -1.76 -5.11 9.56
C TYR A 205 -1.35 -5.85 8.28
N ARG A 206 -0.84 -7.07 8.43
CA ARG A 206 -0.50 -7.95 7.30
C ARG A 206 -1.01 -9.36 7.55
N ARG A 207 -1.60 -9.98 6.55
CA ARG A 207 -2.08 -11.36 6.66
C ARG A 207 -0.95 -12.38 6.73
N GLU A 208 0.25 -12.00 6.29
CA GLU A 208 1.43 -12.88 6.22
C GLU A 208 1.13 -14.19 5.49
N ALA A 209 0.29 -14.13 4.46
CA ALA A 209 -0.09 -15.27 3.65
C ALA A 209 1.13 -15.89 2.97
N GLY A 210 1.26 -17.21 3.03
CA GLY A 210 2.39 -17.93 2.45
C GLY A 210 3.71 -17.89 3.25
N ALA A 211 3.71 -17.26 4.44
CA ALA A 211 4.91 -17.13 5.28
C ALA A 211 5.28 -18.41 6.08
N ALA A 212 4.64 -19.53 5.85
CA ALA A 212 4.89 -20.75 6.58
C ALA A 212 6.37 -21.18 6.48
N GLY A 213 7.03 -21.28 7.63
CA GLY A 213 8.44 -21.74 7.73
C GLY A 213 9.51 -20.67 7.58
N LYS A 214 9.17 -19.40 7.26
CA LYS A 214 10.15 -18.31 7.16
C LYS A 214 9.94 -17.31 8.31
N ASP A 215 10.94 -17.16 9.19
CA ASP A 215 11.02 -16.13 10.24
C ASP A 215 9.76 -15.98 11.11
N THR A 216 9.01 -17.06 11.30
CA THR A 216 7.76 -17.06 12.07
C THR A 216 7.97 -17.12 13.59
N LYS A 217 9.24 -17.23 14.04
CA LYS A 217 9.57 -17.28 15.48
C LYS A 217 9.48 -15.89 16.10
N GLY A 218 8.71 -15.77 17.17
CA GLY A 218 8.68 -14.58 18.01
C GLY A 218 8.02 -13.35 17.36
N LEU A 219 8.78 -12.26 17.24
CA LEU A 219 8.29 -10.94 16.81
C LEU A 219 8.68 -10.57 15.38
N TYR A 220 9.41 -11.43 14.65
CA TYR A 220 9.91 -11.07 13.32
C TYR A 220 8.81 -10.96 12.26
N ARG A 221 7.77 -11.81 12.33
CA ARG A 221 6.70 -11.86 11.36
C ARG A 221 5.36 -12.04 12.06
N ILE A 222 4.62 -10.97 12.15
CA ILE A 222 3.42 -10.81 12.97
C ILE A 222 2.32 -10.09 12.21
N HIS A 223 1.05 -10.39 12.56
CA HIS A 223 -0.12 -9.84 11.88
C HIS A 223 -0.39 -8.37 12.17
N GLN A 224 0.04 -7.87 13.32
CA GLN A 224 -0.18 -6.50 13.76
C GLN A 224 1.08 -5.95 14.41
N PHE A 225 1.52 -4.77 13.99
CA PHE A 225 2.68 -4.07 14.53
C PHE A 225 2.52 -2.56 14.39
N ASN A 226 3.32 -1.79 15.13
CA ASN A 226 3.36 -0.34 15.02
C ASN A 226 4.55 0.10 14.17
N LYS A 227 4.38 1.19 13.42
CA LYS A 227 5.38 1.70 12.49
C LYS A 227 5.44 3.23 12.52
N VAL A 228 6.64 3.78 12.44
CA VAL A 228 6.90 5.19 12.09
C VAL A 228 7.62 5.18 10.73
N GLU A 229 7.13 5.95 9.80
CA GLU A 229 7.57 5.93 8.41
C GLU A 229 7.69 7.34 7.85
#